data_332545bc4dbdabbaedf15237d11bade8
#
_entry.id   332545bc4dbdabbaedf15237d11bade8
#
_cell.length_a   1.000
_cell.length_b   1.000
_cell.length_c   1.000
_cell.angle_alpha   90.00
_cell.angle_beta   90.00
_cell.angle_gamma   90.00
#
_symmetry.space_group_name_H-M   'P 1'
#
loop_
_entity.id
_entity.type
_entity.pdbx_description
1 polymer ?
#
loop_
_entity_poly.entity_id
_entity_poly.type
_entity_poly.pdbx_seq_one_letter_code
_entity_poly.pdbx_strand_id
1 'polypeptide(L)'
;TLRRQRQMCIRDRLGAESDNNKINIISEVDNRAYGQSLTSRSMYFCSGCPHNTSTVKLPEGDSAFGGIGCHLMAMFVDDGKAFGTTHMGGEGAQWAGMEPFIEKEHMFQNIGDGTFFHSGSLALRQAIAAKSHITYKILYNRAVAMTGAQDPDGGLDLPELTKYLKSQGVEKVIITTDDTGAYKSIEQSRWDKDIEIMHRDKIVDAQKKLKAIKGVTVLIHDQSCAANLRRLRKRGLVHEPKKRIFINEAVCEGCGDCGVKSNCLSVQPIKTEYGRKTQIDQPSCNKDYSCVEGNCPSFIQVIPSEKDDK
;
A
#
# COMPACT_ATOMS: atom_id res chain seq x y z
N THR A 1 -9.84 -9.76 30.07
CA THR A 1 -11.05 -10.52 29.71
C THR A 1 -10.82 -11.41 28.51
N LEU A 2 -10.26 -10.93 27.40
CA LEU A 2 -9.91 -11.74 26.21
C LEU A 2 -8.91 -12.87 26.50
N ARG A 3 -7.97 -12.66 27.41
CA ARG A 3 -7.01 -13.68 27.83
C ARG A 3 -7.66 -14.85 28.58
N ARG A 4 -8.65 -14.58 29.44
CA ARG A 4 -9.44 -15.62 30.13
C ARG A 4 -10.33 -16.39 29.17
N GLN A 5 -10.89 -15.73 28.16
CA GLN A 5 -11.75 -16.34 27.16
C GLN A 5 -10.97 -17.29 26.23
N ARG A 6 -9.74 -16.93 25.81
CA ARG A 6 -8.85 -17.81 25.05
C ARG A 6 -8.42 -19.03 25.88
N GLN A 7 -8.12 -18.84 27.16
CA GLN A 7 -7.79 -19.97 28.04
C GLN A 7 -8.97 -20.93 28.25
N MET A 8 -10.20 -20.43 28.34
CA MET A 8 -11.41 -21.26 28.39
C MET A 8 -11.59 -22.08 27.11
N CYS A 9 -11.49 -21.48 25.93
CA CYS A 9 -11.64 -22.18 24.65
C CYS A 9 -10.58 -23.26 24.43
N ILE A 10 -9.39 -23.10 24.95
CA ILE A 10 -8.32 -24.10 24.91
C ILE A 10 -8.63 -25.25 25.87
N ARG A 11 -9.09 -24.95 27.10
CA ARG A 11 -9.49 -25.99 28.09
C ARG A 11 -10.62 -26.85 27.59
N ASP A 12 -11.64 -26.26 26.98
CA ASP A 12 -12.81 -26.99 26.46
C ASP A 12 -12.48 -27.95 25.31
N ARG A 13 -11.46 -27.61 24.51
CA ARG A 13 -11.04 -28.45 23.38
C ARG A 13 -10.06 -29.57 23.72
N LEU A 14 -9.33 -29.46 24.81
CA LEU A 14 -8.22 -30.35 25.14
C LEU A 14 -8.52 -31.35 26.29
N GLY A 15 -9.73 -31.28 26.93
CA GLY A 15 -10.08 -32.13 28.07
C GLY A 15 -9.37 -31.70 29.37
N ALA A 16 -10.10 -31.56 30.43
CA ALA A 16 -9.71 -30.77 31.62
C ALA A 16 -8.52 -31.30 32.46
N GLU A 17 -8.04 -32.50 32.27
CA GLU A 17 -7.04 -33.09 33.20
C GLU A 17 -5.58 -33.19 32.70
N SER A 18 -5.35 -33.09 31.38
CA SER A 18 -3.98 -33.28 30.87
C SER A 18 -3.17 -31.98 30.66
N ASP A 19 -3.73 -30.81 30.93
CA ASP A 19 -3.23 -29.57 30.31
C ASP A 19 -2.64 -28.51 31.23
N ASN A 20 -2.68 -28.70 32.55
CA ASN A 20 -2.03 -27.73 33.44
C ASN A 20 -0.52 -27.57 33.13
N ASN A 21 0.16 -28.66 32.74
CA ASN A 21 1.56 -28.59 32.35
C ASN A 21 1.76 -27.84 31.00
N LYS A 22 0.91 -28.05 30.00
CA LYS A 22 0.99 -27.34 28.71
C LYS A 22 0.61 -25.88 28.83
N ILE A 23 -0.41 -25.56 29.66
CA ILE A 23 -0.81 -24.19 29.95
C ILE A 23 0.30 -23.46 30.72
N ASN A 24 0.98 -24.13 31.63
CA ASN A 24 2.11 -23.56 32.36
C ASN A 24 3.31 -23.34 31.43
N ILE A 25 3.60 -24.28 30.52
CA ILE A 25 4.65 -24.10 29.49
C ILE A 25 4.33 -22.89 28.59
N ILE A 26 3.08 -22.74 28.13
CA ILE A 26 2.66 -21.60 27.33
C ILE A 26 2.80 -20.28 28.10
N SER A 27 2.41 -20.27 29.39
CA SER A 27 2.52 -19.08 30.22
C SER A 27 3.99 -18.75 30.57
N GLU A 28 4.86 -19.76 30.72
CA GLU A 28 6.30 -19.55 30.90
C GLU A 28 6.98 -19.04 29.63
N VAL A 29 6.59 -19.54 28.44
CA VAL A 29 7.09 -19.03 27.16
C VAL A 29 6.63 -17.60 26.94
N ASP A 30 5.38 -17.28 27.24
CA ASP A 30 4.87 -15.90 27.19
C ASP A 30 5.63 -14.99 28.16
N ASN A 31 5.87 -15.44 29.39
CA ASN A 31 6.60 -14.63 30.39
C ASN A 31 8.08 -14.45 30.02
N ARG A 32 8.72 -15.44 29.40
CA ARG A 32 10.09 -15.30 28.85
C ARG A 32 10.12 -14.34 27.66
N ALA A 33 9.11 -14.38 26.79
CA ALA A 33 9.00 -13.46 25.65
C ALA A 33 8.78 -12.00 26.10
N TYR A 34 8.01 -11.78 27.17
CA TYR A 34 7.79 -10.44 27.74
C TYR A 34 8.92 -9.95 28.64
N GLY A 35 9.72 -10.83 29.20
CA GLY A 35 10.85 -10.48 30.11
C GLY A 35 12.16 -10.11 29.42
N GLN A 36 12.30 -10.44 28.13
CA GLN A 36 13.45 -10.04 27.33
C GLN A 36 13.07 -8.82 26.47
N SER A 37 13.87 -7.76 26.53
CA SER A 37 13.83 -6.65 25.58
C SER A 37 14.16 -7.19 24.18
N LEU A 38 13.19 -7.80 23.53
CA LEU A 38 13.33 -8.22 22.15
C LEU A 38 13.50 -6.99 21.27
N THR A 39 14.50 -7.01 20.42
CA THR A 39 14.67 -5.98 19.39
C THR A 39 13.39 -5.90 18.56
N SER A 40 12.61 -4.85 18.73
CA SER A 40 11.40 -4.63 17.95
C SER A 40 11.75 -4.05 16.58
N ARG A 41 11.04 -4.50 15.54
CA ARG A 41 11.08 -3.87 14.23
C ARG A 41 9.82 -3.03 14.05
N SER A 42 9.99 -1.80 13.60
CA SER A 42 8.86 -0.98 13.14
C SER A 42 8.20 -1.65 11.95
N MET A 43 6.88 -1.56 11.88
CA MET A 43 6.14 -1.95 10.68
C MET A 43 6.55 -1.04 9.53
N TYR A 44 6.77 -1.62 8.34
CA TYR A 44 7.22 -0.87 7.18
C TYR A 44 6.71 -1.50 5.88
N PHE A 45 6.70 -0.71 4.80
CA PHE A 45 6.35 -1.20 3.47
C PHE A 45 7.36 -2.22 2.95
N CYS A 46 6.90 -3.19 2.15
CA CYS A 46 7.79 -4.07 1.39
C CYS A 46 8.70 -3.24 0.47
N SER A 47 9.90 -3.76 0.21
CA SER A 47 10.81 -3.14 -0.77
C SER A 47 10.13 -2.97 -2.12
N GLY A 48 10.15 -1.75 -2.67
CA GLY A 48 9.52 -1.44 -3.95
C GLY A 48 8.00 -1.63 -3.94
N CYS A 49 7.36 -1.42 -2.81
CA CYS A 49 5.90 -1.44 -2.73
C CYS A 49 5.32 -0.23 -3.47
N PRO A 50 4.57 -0.41 -4.57
CA PRO A 50 4.05 0.72 -5.33
C PRO A 50 2.97 1.50 -4.57
N HIS A 51 2.27 0.85 -3.65
CA HIS A 51 1.28 1.52 -2.80
C HIS A 51 1.92 2.41 -1.74
N ASN A 52 3.20 2.24 -1.44
CA ASN A 52 3.97 3.21 -0.67
C ASN A 52 3.88 4.60 -1.33
N THR A 53 4.19 4.69 -2.63
CA THR A 53 4.09 5.95 -3.38
C THR A 53 2.68 6.55 -3.30
N SER A 54 1.63 5.74 -3.46
CA SER A 54 0.26 6.23 -3.47
C SER A 54 -0.21 6.75 -2.11
N THR A 55 0.30 6.21 -1.02
CA THR A 55 -0.12 6.58 0.34
C THR A 55 0.67 7.76 0.90
N VAL A 56 1.96 7.86 0.58
CA VAL A 56 2.85 8.90 1.10
C VAL A 56 2.79 10.18 0.27
N LYS A 57 2.70 10.08 -1.07
CA LYS A 57 2.64 11.26 -1.95
C LYS A 57 1.23 11.86 -1.94
N LEU A 58 1.03 12.87 -1.13
CA LEU A 58 -0.18 13.70 -1.07
C LEU A 58 0.12 15.12 -1.55
N PRO A 59 -0.88 15.87 -2.06
CA PRO A 59 -0.71 17.32 -2.28
C PRO A 59 -0.30 18.01 -0.99
N GLU A 60 0.42 19.13 -1.12
CA GLU A 60 0.88 19.92 0.02
C GLU A 60 -0.29 20.40 0.88
N GLY A 61 -0.16 20.30 2.20
CA GLY A 61 -1.20 20.66 3.16
C GLY A 61 -2.33 19.65 3.29
N ASP A 62 -2.33 18.57 2.49
CA ASP A 62 -3.35 17.53 2.57
C ASP A 62 -2.96 16.39 3.50
N SER A 63 -3.98 15.66 3.93
CA SER A 63 -3.84 14.49 4.78
C SER A 63 -4.77 13.38 4.33
N ALA A 64 -4.49 12.15 4.79
CA ALA A 64 -5.29 10.99 4.50
C ALA A 64 -5.61 10.19 5.76
N PHE A 65 -6.81 9.65 5.83
CA PHE A 65 -7.09 8.58 6.79
C PHE A 65 -6.46 7.26 6.32
N GLY A 66 -5.91 6.52 7.28
CA GLY A 66 -5.53 5.14 7.10
C GLY A 66 -6.77 4.24 7.00
N GLY A 67 -6.60 3.07 6.43
CA GLY A 67 -7.57 1.98 6.47
C GLY A 67 -6.88 0.72 6.96
N ILE A 68 -7.63 -0.37 7.07
CA ILE A 68 -7.07 -1.66 7.50
C ILE A 68 -6.40 -2.35 6.30
N GLY A 69 -5.09 -2.50 6.35
CA GLY A 69 -4.28 -3.12 5.31
C GLY A 69 -2.84 -2.62 5.31
N CYS A 70 -2.05 -2.96 4.29
CA CYS A 70 -0.65 -2.52 4.17
C CYS A 70 -0.51 -0.99 4.15
N HIS A 71 -1.51 -0.27 3.68
CA HIS A 71 -1.52 1.20 3.64
C HIS A 71 -1.59 1.85 5.04
N LEU A 72 -1.93 1.09 6.09
CA LEU A 72 -1.80 1.55 7.47
C LEU A 72 -0.37 1.97 7.80
N MET A 73 0.62 1.37 7.15
CA MET A 73 2.03 1.69 7.36
C MET A 73 2.39 3.14 7.03
N ALA A 74 1.57 3.84 6.23
CA ALA A 74 1.74 5.26 5.97
C ALA A 74 1.64 6.11 7.25
N MET A 75 0.96 5.63 8.28
CA MET A 75 0.87 6.31 9.59
C MET A 75 2.18 6.25 10.38
N PHE A 76 3.10 5.36 10.01
CA PHE A 76 4.43 5.21 10.64
C PHE A 76 5.53 5.89 9.84
N VAL A 77 5.20 6.51 8.71
CA VAL A 77 6.12 7.39 7.98
C VAL A 77 6.12 8.76 8.65
N ASP A 78 7.31 9.26 8.93
CA ASP A 78 7.53 10.46 9.74
C ASP A 78 7.24 11.75 8.96
N ASP A 79 6.03 11.90 8.41
CA ASP A 79 5.60 13.12 7.72
C ASP A 79 4.22 13.66 8.20
N GLY A 80 3.57 12.94 9.12
CA GLY A 80 2.31 13.34 9.73
C GLY A 80 1.09 13.44 8.80
N LYS A 81 1.22 13.04 7.53
CA LYS A 81 0.14 13.19 6.54
C LYS A 81 -0.92 12.10 6.61
N ALA A 82 -0.56 10.91 7.09
CA ALA A 82 -1.50 9.82 7.27
C ALA A 82 -1.80 9.62 8.76
N PHE A 83 -3.07 9.62 9.14
CA PHE A 83 -3.50 9.46 10.53
C PHE A 83 -4.88 8.83 10.63
N GLY A 84 -5.23 8.41 11.83
CA GLY A 84 -6.56 7.87 12.13
C GLY A 84 -6.91 6.64 11.30
N THR A 85 -7.54 5.69 11.93
CA THR A 85 -8.04 4.48 11.28
C THR A 85 -9.34 4.06 11.95
N THR A 86 -10.16 3.32 11.23
CA THR A 86 -11.39 2.72 11.74
C THR A 86 -11.37 1.22 11.48
N HIS A 87 -12.44 0.53 11.84
CA HIS A 87 -12.58 -0.88 11.51
C HIS A 87 -12.70 -1.11 10.00
N MET A 88 -12.38 -2.31 9.58
CA MET A 88 -12.49 -2.75 8.20
C MET A 88 -13.93 -2.61 7.70
N GLY A 89 -14.11 -1.86 6.62
CA GLY A 89 -15.42 -1.54 6.04
C GLY A 89 -16.06 -0.24 6.51
N GLY A 90 -15.47 0.44 7.53
CA GLY A 90 -15.90 1.76 7.99
C GLY A 90 -15.07 2.92 7.46
N GLU A 91 -14.13 2.63 6.53
CA GLU A 91 -13.23 3.62 5.98
C GLU A 91 -13.97 4.79 5.32
N GLY A 92 -13.71 6.00 5.80
CA GLY A 92 -14.36 7.23 5.34
C GLY A 92 -15.61 7.63 6.12
N ALA A 93 -16.26 6.72 6.85
CA ALA A 93 -17.43 7.05 7.64
C ALA A 93 -17.13 8.07 8.75
N GLN A 94 -15.94 8.00 9.34
CA GLN A 94 -15.49 8.98 10.34
C GLN A 94 -15.41 10.40 9.74
N TRP A 95 -15.00 10.54 8.48
CA TRP A 95 -14.98 11.84 7.82
C TRP A 95 -16.39 12.41 7.65
N ALA A 96 -17.31 11.61 7.13
CA ALA A 96 -18.69 12.03 6.96
C ALA A 96 -19.35 12.50 8.27
N GLY A 97 -18.92 11.93 9.42
CA GLY A 97 -19.36 12.38 10.74
C GLY A 97 -18.65 13.63 11.26
N MET A 98 -17.40 13.88 10.85
CA MET A 98 -16.57 14.98 11.33
C MET A 98 -16.72 16.25 10.48
N GLU A 99 -16.84 16.09 9.17
CA GLU A 99 -16.84 17.17 8.18
C GLU A 99 -17.74 18.36 8.54
N PRO A 100 -18.99 18.18 9.03
CA PRO A 100 -19.85 19.30 9.38
C PRO A 100 -19.37 20.16 10.56
N PHE A 101 -18.39 19.67 11.32
CA PHE A 101 -17.95 20.30 12.59
C PHE A 101 -16.51 20.83 12.54
N ILE A 102 -15.84 20.75 11.41
CA ILE A 102 -14.43 21.15 11.27
C ILE A 102 -14.23 22.06 10.06
N GLU A 103 -13.21 22.89 10.09
CA GLU A 103 -12.88 23.84 9.01
C GLU A 103 -12.27 23.18 7.78
N LYS A 104 -11.72 21.96 7.93
CA LYS A 104 -11.10 21.25 6.82
C LYS A 104 -12.15 20.81 5.81
N GLU A 105 -12.04 21.25 4.57
CA GLU A 105 -13.06 21.01 3.55
C GLU A 105 -12.98 19.65 2.85
N HIS A 106 -11.86 18.95 2.92
CA HIS A 106 -11.65 17.72 2.16
C HIS A 106 -10.70 16.74 2.87
N MET A 107 -10.94 15.45 2.66
CA MET A 107 -10.08 14.37 3.18
C MET A 107 -9.85 13.30 2.12
N PHE A 108 -8.63 12.73 2.12
CA PHE A 108 -8.35 11.50 1.41
C PHE A 108 -8.56 10.29 2.32
N GLN A 109 -9.12 9.21 1.80
CA GLN A 109 -9.28 7.93 2.51
C GLN A 109 -8.56 6.82 1.75
N ASN A 110 -7.53 6.24 2.35
CA ASN A 110 -6.90 5.06 1.80
C ASN A 110 -7.74 3.82 2.12
N ILE A 111 -7.95 2.96 1.13
CA ILE A 111 -8.66 1.68 1.28
C ILE A 111 -8.06 0.64 0.33
N GLY A 112 -7.84 -0.58 0.79
CA GLY A 112 -7.43 -1.69 -0.06
C GLY A 112 -8.60 -2.27 -0.85
N ASP A 113 -8.33 -2.85 -2.01
CA ASP A 113 -9.35 -3.51 -2.84
C ASP A 113 -10.03 -4.67 -2.10
N GLY A 114 -9.29 -5.48 -1.35
CA GLY A 114 -9.87 -6.54 -0.53
C GLY A 114 -10.89 -6.02 0.49
N THR A 115 -10.57 -4.92 1.19
CA THR A 115 -11.51 -4.28 2.12
C THR A 115 -12.69 -3.64 1.37
N PHE A 116 -12.44 -3.00 0.23
CA PHE A 116 -13.48 -2.37 -0.57
C PHE A 116 -14.53 -3.39 -1.02
N PHE A 117 -14.11 -4.53 -1.57
CA PHE A 117 -15.03 -5.57 -2.01
C PHE A 117 -15.71 -6.31 -0.85
N HIS A 118 -15.01 -6.50 0.27
CA HIS A 118 -15.59 -7.14 1.44
C HIS A 118 -16.71 -6.30 2.06
N SER A 119 -16.48 -5.03 2.36
CA SER A 119 -17.43 -4.18 3.10
C SER A 119 -17.26 -2.67 2.90
N GLY A 120 -16.12 -2.19 2.41
CA GLY A 120 -15.81 -0.77 2.30
C GLY A 120 -16.69 -0.02 1.30
N SER A 121 -17.30 -0.72 0.34
CA SER A 121 -18.29 -0.15 -0.57
C SER A 121 -19.53 0.40 0.15
N LEU A 122 -19.87 -0.12 1.34
CA LEU A 122 -20.96 0.40 2.14
C LEU A 122 -20.64 1.77 2.75
N ALA A 123 -19.40 1.97 3.21
CA ALA A 123 -18.93 3.26 3.71
C ALA A 123 -18.87 4.32 2.61
N LEU A 124 -18.47 3.94 1.38
CA LEU A 124 -18.53 4.83 0.23
C LEU A 124 -19.96 5.27 -0.07
N ARG A 125 -20.93 4.35 -0.05
CA ARG A 125 -22.36 4.68 -0.24
C ARG A 125 -22.88 5.62 0.86
N GLN A 126 -22.44 5.42 2.10
CA GLN A 126 -22.79 6.29 3.21
C GLN A 126 -22.21 7.69 3.00
N ALA A 127 -20.95 7.82 2.56
CA ALA A 127 -20.35 9.12 2.25
C ALA A 127 -21.09 9.86 1.11
N ILE A 128 -21.54 9.12 0.08
CA ILE A 128 -22.37 9.68 -1.00
C ILE A 128 -23.71 10.19 -0.46
N ALA A 129 -24.39 9.39 0.37
CA ALA A 129 -25.66 9.78 0.98
C ALA A 129 -25.52 11.00 1.89
N ALA A 130 -24.39 11.14 2.60
CA ALA A 130 -24.05 12.29 3.43
C ALA A 130 -23.57 13.51 2.59
N LYS A 131 -23.40 13.37 1.28
CA LYS A 131 -22.82 14.39 0.38
C LYS A 131 -21.45 14.89 0.83
N SER A 132 -20.65 13.98 1.41
CA SER A 132 -19.33 14.31 1.94
C SER A 132 -18.35 14.67 0.83
N HIS A 133 -17.47 15.63 1.10
CA HIS A 133 -16.37 15.99 0.20
C HIS A 133 -15.12 15.17 0.56
N ILE A 134 -14.99 14.01 -0.09
CA ILE A 134 -13.96 13.02 0.19
C ILE A 134 -13.46 12.34 -1.08
N THR A 135 -12.17 12.05 -1.14
CA THR A 135 -11.58 11.22 -2.20
C THR A 135 -11.16 9.87 -1.62
N TYR A 136 -11.83 8.80 -2.03
CA TYR A 136 -11.38 7.45 -1.75
C TYR A 136 -10.22 7.08 -2.66
N LYS A 137 -9.14 6.55 -2.07
CA LYS A 137 -7.97 6.02 -2.79
C LYS A 137 -8.02 4.50 -2.69
N ILE A 138 -8.55 3.84 -3.71
CA ILE A 138 -8.59 2.38 -3.79
C ILE A 138 -7.23 1.87 -4.25
N LEU A 139 -6.53 1.16 -3.38
CA LEU A 139 -5.26 0.53 -3.66
C LEU A 139 -5.53 -0.84 -4.30
N TYR A 140 -5.69 -0.81 -5.62
CA TYR A 140 -6.12 -1.95 -6.41
C TYR A 140 -4.91 -2.80 -6.83
N ASN A 141 -4.75 -3.94 -6.18
CA ASN A 141 -3.63 -4.85 -6.44
C ASN A 141 -4.06 -6.30 -6.70
N ARG A 142 -5.35 -6.56 -6.77
CA ARG A 142 -5.98 -7.87 -6.98
C ARG A 142 -5.51 -8.90 -5.96
N ALA A 143 -5.24 -8.46 -4.72
CA ALA A 143 -4.69 -9.36 -3.72
C ALA A 143 -5.01 -8.90 -2.30
N VAL A 144 -5.46 -9.82 -1.46
CA VAL A 144 -5.47 -9.62 0.00
C VAL A 144 -4.03 -9.78 0.51
N ALA A 145 -3.25 -8.69 0.39
CA ALA A 145 -1.78 -8.74 0.47
C ALA A 145 -1.25 -9.22 1.82
N MET A 146 -1.88 -8.82 2.93
CA MET A 146 -1.40 -9.13 4.29
C MET A 146 -1.51 -10.60 4.68
N THR A 147 -2.45 -11.32 4.10
CA THR A 147 -2.75 -12.71 4.46
C THR A 147 -2.19 -13.74 3.48
N GLY A 148 -1.45 -13.31 2.46
CA GLY A 148 -0.78 -14.22 1.53
C GLY A 148 -1.11 -13.97 0.06
N ALA A 149 -1.75 -12.85 -0.25
CA ALA A 149 -2.14 -12.45 -1.61
C ALA A 149 -3.16 -13.39 -2.26
N GLN A 150 -4.17 -13.79 -1.51
CA GLN A 150 -5.37 -14.41 -2.05
C GLN A 150 -6.12 -13.41 -2.92
N ASP A 151 -6.84 -13.92 -3.93
CA ASP A 151 -7.74 -13.08 -4.71
C ASP A 151 -8.85 -12.51 -3.81
N PRO A 152 -9.20 -11.23 -3.94
CA PRO A 152 -10.32 -10.66 -3.20
C PRO A 152 -11.65 -11.32 -3.61
N ASP A 153 -12.43 -11.77 -2.64
CA ASP A 153 -13.77 -12.28 -2.89
C ASP A 153 -14.66 -11.15 -3.45
N GLY A 154 -15.43 -11.47 -4.50
CA GLY A 154 -16.29 -10.50 -5.16
C GLY A 154 -15.54 -9.41 -5.95
N GLY A 155 -14.26 -9.64 -6.26
CA GLY A 155 -13.44 -8.71 -7.03
C GLY A 155 -14.02 -8.43 -8.40
N LEU A 156 -14.06 -7.15 -8.79
CA LEU A 156 -14.44 -6.66 -10.11
C LEU A 156 -13.19 -6.31 -10.91
N ASP A 157 -13.21 -6.49 -12.22
CA ASP A 157 -12.18 -5.90 -13.07
C ASP A 157 -12.32 -4.36 -13.13
N LEU A 158 -11.29 -3.67 -13.61
CA LEU A 158 -11.29 -2.21 -13.59
C LEU A 158 -12.47 -1.57 -14.34
N PRO A 159 -12.82 -1.99 -15.57
CA PRO A 159 -14.00 -1.50 -16.26
C PRO A 159 -15.28 -1.68 -15.44
N GLU A 160 -15.50 -2.86 -14.88
CA GLU A 160 -16.66 -3.17 -14.05
C GLU A 160 -16.67 -2.34 -12.76
N LEU A 161 -15.52 -2.21 -12.10
CA LEU A 161 -15.37 -1.40 -10.90
C LEU A 161 -15.69 0.08 -11.17
N THR A 162 -15.23 0.64 -12.31
CA THR A 162 -15.53 2.03 -12.64
C THR A 162 -17.03 2.25 -12.89
N LYS A 163 -17.68 1.34 -13.60
CA LYS A 163 -19.14 1.39 -13.79
C LYS A 163 -19.90 1.25 -12.48
N TYR A 164 -19.47 0.33 -11.61
CA TYR A 164 -20.04 0.18 -10.28
C TYR A 164 -19.94 1.50 -9.49
N LEU A 165 -18.76 2.10 -9.41
CA LEU A 165 -18.55 3.35 -8.69
C LEU A 165 -19.42 4.49 -9.23
N LYS A 166 -19.50 4.65 -10.54
CA LYS A 166 -20.36 5.66 -11.19
C LYS A 166 -21.84 5.39 -10.92
N SER A 167 -22.29 4.15 -10.93
CA SER A 167 -23.68 3.78 -10.63
C SER A 167 -24.08 4.07 -9.17
N GLN A 168 -23.10 4.11 -8.26
CA GLN A 168 -23.35 4.50 -6.86
C GLN A 168 -23.45 6.02 -6.67
N GLY A 169 -23.05 6.83 -7.64
CA GLY A 169 -23.08 8.29 -7.57
C GLY A 169 -21.71 8.92 -7.30
N VAL A 170 -20.61 8.22 -7.60
CA VAL A 170 -19.26 8.82 -7.56
C VAL A 170 -19.13 9.87 -8.66
N GLU A 171 -18.72 11.08 -8.30
CA GLU A 171 -18.63 12.23 -9.22
C GLU A 171 -17.56 12.03 -10.29
N LYS A 172 -16.37 11.60 -9.92
CA LYS A 172 -15.24 11.36 -10.82
C LYS A 172 -14.41 10.18 -10.38
N VAL A 173 -13.93 9.40 -11.36
CA VAL A 173 -12.96 8.33 -11.15
C VAL A 173 -11.73 8.61 -12.00
N ILE A 174 -10.54 8.53 -11.42
CA ILE A 174 -9.24 8.55 -12.10
C ILE A 174 -8.49 7.26 -11.75
N ILE A 175 -7.88 6.65 -12.76
CA ILE A 175 -7.01 5.47 -12.57
C ILE A 175 -5.56 5.92 -12.74
N THR A 176 -4.68 5.52 -11.82
CA THR A 176 -3.24 5.69 -11.96
C THR A 176 -2.55 4.34 -12.00
N THR A 177 -1.61 4.15 -12.93
CA THR A 177 -0.91 2.89 -13.18
C THR A 177 0.50 3.15 -13.72
N ASP A 178 1.40 2.17 -13.62
CA ASP A 178 2.72 2.20 -14.27
C ASP A 178 2.66 1.82 -15.76
N ASP A 179 1.62 1.08 -16.19
CA ASP A 179 1.42 0.68 -17.57
C ASP A 179 0.08 1.19 -18.11
N THR A 180 0.06 2.41 -18.61
CA THR A 180 -1.13 2.98 -19.28
C THR A 180 -1.47 2.28 -20.59
N GLY A 181 -0.53 1.51 -21.14
CA GLY A 181 -0.73 0.74 -22.37
C GLY A 181 -1.56 -0.53 -22.17
N ALA A 182 -1.54 -1.10 -20.98
CA ALA A 182 -2.24 -2.35 -20.65
C ALA A 182 -3.75 -2.30 -20.93
N TYR A 183 -4.33 -1.11 -20.90
CA TYR A 183 -5.79 -0.93 -21.10
C TYR A 183 -6.21 -0.66 -22.55
N LYS A 184 -5.26 -0.47 -23.46
CA LYS A 184 -5.57 -0.16 -24.89
C LYS A 184 -6.27 -1.30 -25.61
N SER A 185 -6.07 -2.53 -25.16
CA SER A 185 -6.72 -3.73 -25.71
C SER A 185 -8.16 -3.94 -25.20
N ILE A 186 -8.57 -3.19 -24.18
CA ILE A 186 -9.90 -3.31 -23.60
C ILE A 186 -10.87 -2.45 -24.43
N GLU A 187 -11.95 -3.06 -24.92
CA GLU A 187 -12.97 -2.35 -25.66
C GLU A 187 -13.46 -1.10 -24.92
N GLN A 188 -13.53 0.03 -25.65
CA GLN A 188 -13.99 1.30 -25.09
C GLN A 188 -15.42 1.22 -24.52
N SER A 189 -16.27 0.35 -25.05
CA SER A 189 -17.63 0.09 -24.58
C SER A 189 -17.69 -0.49 -23.17
N ARG A 190 -16.60 -1.12 -22.70
CA ARG A 190 -16.50 -1.66 -21.35
C ARG A 190 -16.26 -0.58 -20.30
N TRP A 191 -15.73 0.58 -20.68
CA TRP A 191 -15.45 1.69 -19.78
C TRP A 191 -16.66 2.62 -19.62
N ASP A 192 -16.74 3.31 -18.49
CA ASP A 192 -17.56 4.50 -18.39
C ASP A 192 -16.93 5.65 -19.20
N LYS A 193 -17.77 6.51 -19.78
CA LYS A 193 -17.32 7.57 -20.73
C LYS A 193 -16.37 8.60 -20.12
N ASP A 194 -16.35 8.71 -18.80
CA ASP A 194 -15.68 9.80 -18.07
C ASP A 194 -14.47 9.33 -17.25
N ILE A 195 -13.90 8.18 -17.62
CA ILE A 195 -12.73 7.63 -16.94
C ILE A 195 -11.45 8.21 -17.52
N GLU A 196 -10.59 8.74 -16.63
CA GLU A 196 -9.26 9.22 -16.98
C GLU A 196 -8.21 8.23 -16.47
N ILE A 197 -7.27 7.83 -17.34
CA ILE A 197 -6.15 6.93 -17.00
C ILE A 197 -4.86 7.75 -17.11
N MET A 198 -4.09 7.77 -16.03
CA MET A 198 -2.85 8.53 -15.91
C MET A 198 -1.69 7.62 -15.51
N HIS A 199 -0.45 8.00 -15.88
CA HIS A 199 0.73 7.34 -15.36
C HIS A 199 0.89 7.62 -13.85
N ARG A 200 1.37 6.64 -13.08
CA ARG A 200 1.50 6.74 -11.60
C ARG A 200 2.32 7.95 -11.13
N ASP A 201 3.27 8.45 -11.93
CA ASP A 201 4.06 9.63 -11.59
C ASP A 201 3.22 10.90 -11.49
N LYS A 202 2.03 10.89 -12.08
CA LYS A 202 1.03 11.97 -12.02
C LYS A 202 0.03 11.82 -10.87
N ILE A 203 0.32 10.98 -9.88
CA ILE A 203 -0.61 10.71 -8.78
C ILE A 203 -1.00 11.96 -7.99
N VAL A 204 -0.06 12.89 -7.78
CA VAL A 204 -0.34 14.16 -7.08
C VAL A 204 -1.29 15.03 -7.91
N ASP A 205 -1.09 15.09 -9.23
CA ASP A 205 -1.96 15.85 -10.12
C ASP A 205 -3.38 15.25 -10.17
N ALA A 206 -3.46 13.90 -10.22
CA ALA A 206 -4.73 13.18 -10.14
C ALA A 206 -5.48 13.49 -8.83
N GLN A 207 -4.78 13.49 -7.70
CA GLN A 207 -5.36 13.82 -6.40
C GLN A 207 -5.86 15.29 -6.34
N LYS A 208 -5.09 16.24 -6.89
CA LYS A 208 -5.50 17.65 -6.97
C LYS A 208 -6.77 17.81 -7.81
N LYS A 209 -6.86 17.12 -8.98
CA LYS A 209 -8.06 17.14 -9.82
C LYS A 209 -9.28 16.62 -9.08
N LEU A 210 -9.15 15.49 -8.38
CA LEU A 210 -10.26 14.84 -7.66
C LEU A 210 -10.71 15.69 -6.47
N LYS A 211 -9.78 16.25 -5.70
CA LYS A 211 -10.07 17.16 -4.58
C LYS A 211 -10.87 18.40 -5.00
N ALA A 212 -10.63 18.92 -6.20
CA ALA A 212 -11.32 20.12 -6.70
C ALA A 212 -12.81 19.89 -7.01
N ILE A 213 -13.25 18.64 -7.09
CA ILE A 213 -14.63 18.27 -7.41
C ILE A 213 -15.36 18.01 -6.10
N LYS A 214 -16.41 18.78 -5.81
CA LYS A 214 -17.25 18.60 -4.61
C LYS A 214 -18.00 17.27 -4.67
N GLY A 215 -18.12 16.62 -3.53
CA GLY A 215 -18.75 15.29 -3.41
C GLY A 215 -17.73 14.17 -3.26
N VAL A 216 -18.17 12.96 -3.54
CA VAL A 216 -17.33 11.75 -3.41
C VAL A 216 -16.64 11.45 -4.72
N THR A 217 -15.32 11.44 -4.70
CA THR A 217 -14.47 11.07 -5.86
C THR A 217 -13.62 9.85 -5.54
N VAL A 218 -13.11 9.18 -6.57
CA VAL A 218 -12.31 7.96 -6.39
C VAL A 218 -11.04 8.02 -7.24
N LEU A 219 -9.91 7.75 -6.60
CA LEU A 219 -8.64 7.43 -7.24
C LEU A 219 -8.42 5.91 -7.15
N ILE A 220 -8.34 5.22 -8.26
CA ILE A 220 -7.93 3.82 -8.31
C ILE A 220 -6.44 3.78 -8.64
N HIS A 221 -5.61 3.27 -7.73
CA HIS A 221 -4.19 3.06 -7.97
C HIS A 221 -3.95 1.60 -8.31
N ASP A 222 -3.91 1.28 -9.61
CA ASP A 222 -3.71 -0.09 -10.09
C ASP A 222 -2.23 -0.43 -10.19
N GLN A 223 -1.78 -1.18 -9.21
CA GLN A 223 -0.39 -1.63 -9.09
C GLN A 223 -0.34 -3.00 -8.39
N SER A 224 0.37 -3.93 -8.98
CA SER A 224 0.52 -5.27 -8.39
C SER A 224 1.26 -5.25 -7.06
N CYS A 225 0.85 -6.09 -6.11
CA CYS A 225 1.52 -6.26 -4.84
C CYS A 225 2.98 -6.73 -5.04
N ALA A 226 3.96 -5.95 -4.54
CA ALA A 226 5.40 -6.24 -4.68
C ALA A 226 5.80 -7.62 -4.12
N ALA A 227 5.25 -8.00 -2.97
CA ALA A 227 5.52 -9.30 -2.35
C ALA A 227 4.94 -10.47 -3.19
N ASN A 228 3.77 -10.26 -3.79
CA ASN A 228 3.16 -11.26 -4.67
C ASN A 228 3.94 -11.38 -5.99
N LEU A 229 4.26 -10.27 -6.64
CA LEU A 229 5.11 -10.26 -7.84
C LEU A 229 6.43 -10.99 -7.62
N ARG A 230 7.08 -10.79 -6.48
CA ARG A 230 8.31 -11.49 -6.14
C ARG A 230 8.12 -13.01 -6.06
N ARG A 231 6.99 -13.46 -5.48
CA ARG A 231 6.65 -14.90 -5.43
C ARG A 231 6.37 -15.47 -6.82
N LEU A 232 5.63 -14.74 -7.65
CA LEU A 232 5.30 -15.15 -9.02
C LEU A 232 6.56 -15.21 -9.91
N ARG A 233 7.45 -14.22 -9.79
CA ARG A 233 8.75 -14.22 -10.49
C ARG A 233 9.61 -15.44 -10.11
N LYS A 234 9.73 -15.75 -8.80
CA LYS A 234 10.45 -16.94 -8.32
C LYS A 234 9.88 -18.25 -8.84
N ARG A 235 8.59 -18.29 -9.18
CA ARG A 235 7.91 -19.47 -9.77
C ARG A 235 7.94 -19.45 -11.30
N GLY A 236 8.54 -18.46 -11.94
CA GLY A 236 8.57 -18.31 -13.39
C GLY A 236 7.22 -17.95 -14.04
N LEU A 237 6.24 -17.54 -13.23
CA LEU A 237 4.87 -17.20 -13.71
C LEU A 237 4.76 -15.78 -14.24
N VAL A 238 5.69 -14.90 -13.89
CA VAL A 238 5.75 -13.52 -14.35
C VAL A 238 7.19 -13.18 -14.71
N HIS A 239 7.36 -12.46 -15.80
CA HIS A 239 8.67 -12.02 -16.28
C HIS A 239 9.40 -11.18 -15.24
N GLU A 240 10.69 -11.48 -15.00
CA GLU A 240 11.54 -10.67 -14.16
C GLU A 240 12.24 -9.59 -15.01
N PRO A 241 12.10 -8.29 -14.67
CA PRO A 241 12.79 -7.24 -15.40
C PRO A 241 14.31 -7.44 -15.37
N LYS A 242 14.97 -7.43 -16.53
CA LYS A 242 16.42 -7.61 -16.65
C LYS A 242 17.21 -6.41 -16.09
N LYS A 243 16.63 -5.20 -16.18
CA LYS A 243 17.26 -3.96 -15.71
C LYS A 243 17.50 -4.00 -14.20
N ARG A 244 18.73 -3.69 -13.78
CA ARG A 244 19.11 -3.53 -12.37
C ARG A 244 19.67 -2.14 -12.14
N ILE A 245 19.41 -1.62 -10.96
CA ILE A 245 19.91 -0.31 -10.53
C ILE A 245 20.96 -0.53 -9.46
N PHE A 246 22.10 0.15 -9.65
CA PHE A 246 23.18 0.23 -8.68
C PHE A 246 23.45 1.69 -8.33
N ILE A 247 24.09 1.92 -7.21
CA ILE A 247 24.62 3.21 -6.81
C ILE A 247 26.15 3.09 -6.82
N ASN A 248 26.80 3.97 -7.57
CA ASN A 248 28.25 4.08 -7.55
C ASN A 248 28.68 4.79 -6.25
N GLU A 249 29.29 4.04 -5.34
CA GLU A 249 29.70 4.54 -4.03
C GLU A 249 30.76 5.65 -4.12
N ALA A 250 31.60 5.62 -5.16
CA ALA A 250 32.60 6.66 -5.39
C ALA A 250 31.99 8.02 -5.78
N VAL A 251 30.80 8.02 -6.40
CA VAL A 251 30.07 9.22 -6.80
C VAL A 251 29.00 9.61 -5.77
N CYS A 252 28.53 8.66 -4.98
CA CYS A 252 27.48 8.90 -3.98
C CYS A 252 27.97 9.82 -2.87
N GLU A 253 27.28 10.91 -2.61
CA GLU A 253 27.58 11.84 -1.51
C GLU A 253 26.94 11.43 -0.17
N GLY A 254 26.13 10.36 -0.13
CA GLY A 254 25.47 9.90 1.09
C GLY A 254 24.34 10.81 1.58
N CYS A 255 23.79 11.68 0.72
CA CYS A 255 22.74 12.64 1.07
C CYS A 255 21.40 12.00 1.50
N GLY A 256 21.13 10.75 1.10
CA GLY A 256 19.92 10.01 1.48
C GLY A 256 18.67 10.33 0.64
N ASP A 257 18.73 11.25 -0.31
CA ASP A 257 17.58 11.69 -1.12
C ASP A 257 16.84 10.54 -1.83
N CYS A 258 17.61 9.56 -2.36
CA CYS A 258 17.05 8.35 -2.96
C CYS A 258 16.20 7.52 -1.97
N GLY A 259 16.59 7.48 -0.71
CA GLY A 259 15.82 6.83 0.36
C GLY A 259 14.54 7.59 0.67
N VAL A 260 14.61 8.91 0.78
CA VAL A 260 13.44 9.76 1.04
C VAL A 260 12.42 9.67 -0.10
N LYS A 261 12.88 9.77 -1.35
CA LYS A 261 12.00 9.74 -2.54
C LYS A 261 11.32 8.40 -2.76
N SER A 262 12.05 7.31 -2.54
CA SER A 262 11.50 5.96 -2.77
C SER A 262 10.83 5.36 -1.55
N ASN A 263 11.20 5.79 -0.35
CA ASN A 263 10.83 5.16 0.92
C ASN A 263 10.96 3.62 0.87
N CYS A 264 12.07 3.13 0.30
CA CYS A 264 12.27 1.73 -0.06
C CYS A 264 13.34 1.06 0.82
N LEU A 265 13.00 -0.07 1.43
CA LEU A 265 13.91 -0.84 2.28
C LEU A 265 15.15 -1.39 1.56
N SER A 266 15.12 -1.51 0.22
CA SER A 266 16.30 -1.93 -0.55
C SER A 266 17.34 -0.82 -0.69
N VAL A 267 16.97 0.44 -0.45
CA VAL A 267 17.89 1.57 -0.43
C VAL A 267 18.48 1.65 0.99
N GLN A 268 19.72 1.20 1.14
CA GLN A 268 20.35 0.99 2.43
C GLN A 268 21.62 1.80 2.59
N PRO A 269 21.93 2.28 3.80
CA PRO A 269 23.23 2.90 4.06
C PRO A 269 24.34 1.84 4.07
N ILE A 270 25.49 2.22 3.56
CA ILE A 270 26.74 1.45 3.63
C ILE A 270 27.85 2.34 4.20
N LYS A 271 28.70 1.76 5.05
CA LYS A 271 29.92 2.43 5.53
C LYS A 271 31.08 2.14 4.58
N THR A 272 31.73 3.16 4.10
CA THR A 272 32.92 3.07 3.28
C THR A 272 34.09 3.82 3.94
N GLU A 273 35.30 3.70 3.40
CA GLU A 273 36.46 4.50 3.83
C GLU A 273 36.24 6.01 3.67
N TYR A 274 35.38 6.43 2.74
CA TYR A 274 34.97 7.82 2.48
C TYR A 274 33.68 8.22 3.23
N GLY A 275 33.34 7.53 4.32
CA GLY A 275 32.16 7.80 5.13
C GLY A 275 30.93 7.00 4.72
N ARG A 276 29.76 7.48 5.16
CA ARG A 276 28.47 6.81 4.92
C ARG A 276 27.99 7.10 3.48
N LYS A 277 27.75 6.06 2.71
CA LYS A 277 27.19 6.09 1.37
C LYS A 277 25.86 5.34 1.34
N THR A 278 25.27 5.20 0.16
CA THR A 278 24.03 4.45 -0.06
C THR A 278 24.24 3.36 -1.10
N GLN A 279 23.63 2.21 -0.88
CA GLN A 279 23.60 1.09 -1.82
C GLN A 279 22.17 0.60 -2.05
N ILE A 280 21.97 -0.16 -3.13
CA ILE A 280 20.74 -0.90 -3.35
C ILE A 280 21.01 -2.37 -3.07
N ASP A 281 20.33 -2.91 -2.03
CA ASP A 281 20.36 -4.33 -1.73
C ASP A 281 19.62 -5.12 -2.82
N GLN A 282 20.38 -5.70 -3.75
CA GLN A 282 19.85 -6.39 -4.92
C GLN A 282 18.95 -7.59 -4.57
N PRO A 283 19.25 -8.41 -3.54
CA PRO A 283 18.39 -9.53 -3.14
C PRO A 283 16.99 -9.11 -2.70
N SER A 284 16.83 -7.95 -2.07
CA SER A 284 15.52 -7.45 -1.62
C SER A 284 14.83 -6.55 -2.65
N CYS A 285 15.55 -6.06 -3.66
CA CYS A 285 15.02 -5.14 -4.67
C CYS A 285 13.90 -5.77 -5.51
N ASN A 286 12.72 -5.15 -5.54
CA ASN A 286 11.58 -5.57 -6.35
C ASN A 286 11.49 -4.88 -7.71
N LYS A 287 12.49 -4.08 -8.07
CA LYS A 287 12.60 -3.42 -9.39
C LYS A 287 11.40 -2.51 -9.69
N ASP A 288 10.97 -1.76 -8.69
CA ASP A 288 9.94 -0.71 -8.81
C ASP A 288 10.50 0.58 -9.43
N TYR A 289 11.81 0.78 -9.31
CA TYR A 289 12.58 1.90 -9.85
C TYR A 289 12.24 3.30 -9.31
N SER A 290 11.37 3.43 -8.34
CA SER A 290 11.05 4.73 -7.71
C SER A 290 12.26 5.43 -7.06
N CYS A 291 13.32 4.69 -6.75
CA CYS A 291 14.56 5.26 -6.21
C CYS A 291 15.32 6.18 -7.21
N VAL A 292 15.10 6.01 -8.51
CA VAL A 292 15.79 6.82 -9.54
C VAL A 292 15.06 8.11 -9.93
N GLU A 293 13.93 8.43 -9.31
CA GLU A 293 13.17 9.67 -9.57
C GLU A 293 13.97 10.95 -9.27
N GLY A 294 15.10 10.84 -8.60
CA GLY A 294 15.92 11.96 -8.14
C GLY A 294 16.99 12.47 -9.09
N ASN A 295 17.14 11.94 -10.31
CA ASN A 295 18.20 12.33 -11.26
C ASN A 295 19.62 12.37 -10.66
N CYS A 296 19.91 11.48 -9.71
CA CYS A 296 21.21 11.44 -9.05
C CYS A 296 22.28 10.83 -9.97
N PRO A 297 23.46 11.47 -10.15
CA PRO A 297 24.52 10.99 -11.04
C PRO A 297 25.18 9.69 -10.57
N SER A 298 24.98 9.28 -9.32
CA SER A 298 25.52 8.02 -8.79
C SER A 298 24.75 6.78 -9.22
N PHE A 299 23.55 6.91 -9.82
CA PHE A 299 22.80 5.76 -10.32
C PHE A 299 23.39 5.17 -11.59
N ILE A 300 23.58 3.86 -11.59
CA ILE A 300 24.02 3.07 -12.73
C ILE A 300 22.91 2.08 -13.08
N GLN A 301 22.50 2.07 -14.35
CA GLN A 301 21.59 1.08 -14.90
C GLN A 301 22.39 -0.04 -15.59
N VAL A 302 22.19 -1.27 -15.15
CA VAL A 302 22.81 -2.46 -15.72
C VAL A 302 21.74 -3.32 -16.35
N ILE A 303 21.94 -3.68 -17.61
CA ILE A 303 21.12 -4.64 -18.34
C ILE A 303 22.05 -5.80 -18.72
N PRO A 304 21.91 -6.99 -18.08
CA PRO A 304 22.72 -8.16 -18.42
C PRO A 304 22.56 -8.53 -19.90
N SER A 305 23.64 -8.98 -20.52
CA SER A 305 23.57 -9.51 -21.88
C SER A 305 22.88 -10.88 -21.89
N GLU A 306 22.25 -11.25 -23.01
CA GLU A 306 21.58 -12.56 -23.15
C GLU A 306 22.53 -13.76 -23.06
N LYS A 307 23.86 -13.52 -23.10
CA LYS A 307 24.89 -14.56 -23.00
C LYS A 307 25.17 -15.02 -21.57
N ASP A 308 24.69 -14.26 -20.56
CA ASP A 308 24.99 -14.51 -19.14
C ASP A 308 23.88 -15.34 -18.44
N ASP A 309 22.84 -15.75 -19.16
CA ASP A 309 21.72 -16.56 -18.66
C ASP A 309 21.97 -18.09 -18.77
N LYS A 310 23.23 -18.56 -18.68
CA LYS A 310 23.58 -19.99 -18.68
C LYS A 310 24.09 -20.45 -17.32
#